data_54a7e48658e5d1565a8701d10d8402c6
#
_entry.id   54a7e48658e5d1565a8701d10d8402c6
#
_cell.length_a   1.000
_cell.length_b   1.000
_cell.length_c   1.000
_cell.angle_alpha   90.00
_cell.angle_beta   90.00
_cell.angle_gamma   90.00
#
_symmetry.space_group_name_H-M   'P 1'
#
loop_
_entity.id
_entity.type
_entity.pdbx_description
1 polymer ?
#
loop_
_entity_poly.entity_id
_entity_poly.type
_entity_poly.pdbx_seq_one_letter_code
_entity_poly.pdbx_strand_id
1 'polypeptide(L)'
;MKKTILGPPGCGKTHTNSKLVKEFIEKGIDPSKIANVSFTKKAANESKDRVCSDWGIVDKDLPYFQTLHSMAFHALGYKVDDVIRGSDLKKISEAIGLDFTTQSKDAENDFDMVGYKKGDVYLNLYHLYRSKTTSLEEVFQQEGNYDLDYGELLRMIETYEDYKKKKGKIDFTDMISEFIKKGECPDIDALFVDEAQDLSTLQWKMVDVLRQNPKIQIFTGDDDQAIMSFQGADVKSFLKATEEKEVLTQSYRVPKEVWSLAQQIVTRIDGRALKQWEPRDEKGSVTYHYNLSDVPIDTGEWVILGRTNRILDRYAASLKEEGWIYSRHDHPSIPKKMYEAILTWEDLCKGKEANITSVRNLYSYMSVGEGFKKGCGPTSKAFRQFDVDQMLNLHILEEKVGLQMGKEFRWHQVLGKIGLQMQHYVLNALKRGDNVKKPRIKLSTIHSMKGGECENVLLIPDISYAASKEYQRDPSTEHRVFYVGVTRAKKNLHIMQPQTERYYQL
;
A
#
# COMPACT_ATOMS: atom_id res chain seq x y z
N MET A 1 13.52 26.81 -16.66
CA MET A 1 12.72 26.95 -15.42
C MET A 1 13.07 25.79 -14.49
N LYS A 2 13.54 26.09 -13.27
CA LYS A 2 13.89 25.04 -12.27
C LYS A 2 13.27 25.44 -10.96
N LYS A 3 12.31 24.64 -10.45
CA LYS A 3 11.49 25.04 -9.31
C LYS A 3 11.11 23.87 -8.43
N THR A 4 11.10 24.07 -7.11
CA THR A 4 10.54 23.14 -6.14
C THR A 4 9.19 23.68 -5.62
N ILE A 5 8.15 22.86 -5.74
CA ILE A 5 6.80 23.16 -5.25
C ILE A 5 6.58 22.41 -3.94
N LEU A 6 6.51 23.13 -2.84
CA LEU A 6 6.21 22.61 -1.53
C LEU A 6 4.69 22.61 -1.34
N GLY A 7 4.10 21.42 -1.30
CA GLY A 7 2.64 21.26 -1.22
C GLY A 7 2.19 20.56 0.06
N PRO A 8 1.79 21.31 1.09
CA PRO A 8 1.18 20.75 2.29
C PRO A 8 0.02 19.80 2.02
N PRO A 9 -0.50 19.06 3.03
CA PRO A 9 -1.55 18.08 2.83
C PRO A 9 -2.80 18.65 2.17
N GLY A 10 -3.23 18.04 1.05
CA GLY A 10 -4.44 18.44 0.35
C GLY A 10 -4.36 19.74 -0.44
N CYS A 11 -3.17 20.33 -0.65
CA CYS A 11 -2.99 21.55 -1.43
C CYS A 11 -2.97 21.33 -2.95
N GLY A 12 -3.32 20.16 -3.45
CA GLY A 12 -3.47 19.92 -4.88
C GLY A 12 -2.17 19.79 -5.66
N LYS A 13 -1.08 19.23 -5.06
CA LYS A 13 0.22 18.97 -5.73
C LYS A 13 0.07 18.35 -7.11
N THR A 14 -0.59 17.19 -7.17
CA THR A 14 -0.77 16.45 -8.42
C THR A 14 -1.59 17.22 -9.44
N HIS A 15 -2.58 18.01 -9.00
CA HIS A 15 -3.34 18.90 -9.87
C HIS A 15 -2.47 20.03 -10.44
N THR A 16 -1.62 20.62 -9.60
CA THR A 16 -0.67 21.65 -10.04
C THR A 16 0.31 21.10 -11.06
N ASN A 17 0.86 19.91 -10.84
CA ASN A 17 1.71 19.24 -11.81
C ASN A 17 0.99 18.99 -13.15
N SER A 18 -0.22 18.43 -13.11
CA SER A 18 -1.06 18.23 -14.30
C SER A 18 -1.28 19.51 -15.09
N LYS A 19 -1.61 20.61 -14.38
CA LYS A 19 -1.83 21.94 -14.99
C LYS A 19 -0.56 22.45 -15.67
N LEU A 20 0.59 22.36 -15.01
CA LEU A 20 1.88 22.75 -15.58
C LEU A 20 2.24 21.91 -16.82
N VAL A 21 2.02 20.59 -16.77
CA VAL A 21 2.20 19.71 -17.94
C VAL A 21 1.38 20.23 -19.13
N LYS A 22 0.09 20.53 -18.90
CA LYS A 22 -0.78 21.11 -19.95
C LYS A 22 -0.22 22.42 -20.50
N GLU A 23 0.16 23.35 -19.63
CA GLU A 23 0.70 24.65 -20.03
C GLU A 23 1.95 24.50 -20.92
N PHE A 24 2.81 23.52 -20.63
CA PHE A 24 4.00 23.29 -21.45
C PHE A 24 3.68 22.63 -22.79
N ILE A 25 2.68 21.76 -22.85
CA ILE A 25 2.19 21.19 -24.12
C ILE A 25 1.58 22.31 -24.99
N GLU A 26 0.75 23.18 -24.41
CA GLU A 26 0.18 24.35 -25.10
C GLU A 26 1.24 25.33 -25.62
N LYS A 27 2.40 25.38 -24.94
CA LYS A 27 3.58 26.16 -25.38
C LYS A 27 4.43 25.44 -26.43
N GLY A 28 4.00 24.25 -26.91
CA GLY A 28 4.62 23.53 -28.00
C GLY A 28 5.63 22.45 -27.61
N ILE A 29 5.69 22.05 -26.32
CA ILE A 29 6.49 20.89 -25.92
C ILE A 29 5.75 19.62 -26.32
N ASP A 30 6.45 18.71 -26.99
CA ASP A 30 5.91 17.39 -27.35
C ASP A 30 5.61 16.58 -26.07
N PRO A 31 4.38 16.08 -25.88
CA PRO A 31 4.02 15.25 -24.74
C PRO A 31 4.97 14.05 -24.52
N SER A 32 5.48 13.47 -25.60
CA SER A 32 6.45 12.35 -25.55
C SER A 32 7.81 12.72 -24.98
N LYS A 33 8.12 14.02 -24.87
CA LYS A 33 9.34 14.55 -24.27
C LYS A 33 9.15 15.10 -22.85
N ILE A 34 7.99 14.87 -22.25
CA ILE A 34 7.71 15.21 -20.87
C ILE A 34 7.85 13.96 -20.00
N ALA A 35 8.81 13.98 -19.09
CA ALA A 35 8.92 12.96 -18.05
C ALA A 35 8.20 13.42 -16.78
N ASN A 36 7.30 12.58 -16.27
CA ASN A 36 6.69 12.75 -14.97
C ASN A 36 6.94 11.46 -14.16
N VAL A 37 7.92 11.54 -13.28
CA VAL A 37 8.36 10.39 -12.48
C VAL A 37 7.92 10.53 -11.04
N SER A 38 7.52 9.43 -10.43
CA SER A 38 7.15 9.41 -9.02
C SER A 38 7.71 8.18 -8.29
N PHE A 39 7.61 8.22 -6.96
CA PHE A 39 8.08 7.14 -6.11
C PHE A 39 7.24 5.87 -6.23
N THR A 40 5.91 5.99 -6.37
CA THR A 40 4.98 4.85 -6.42
C THR A 40 4.26 4.73 -7.76
N LYS A 41 3.94 3.49 -8.16
CA LYS A 41 3.10 3.21 -9.35
C LYS A 41 1.74 3.89 -9.26
N LYS A 42 1.14 3.90 -8.05
CA LYS A 42 -0.17 4.55 -7.85
C LYS A 42 -0.11 6.03 -8.17
N ALA A 43 0.89 6.76 -7.67
CA ALA A 43 1.05 8.19 -7.94
C ALA A 43 1.36 8.46 -9.42
N ALA A 44 2.20 7.65 -10.05
CA ALA A 44 2.50 7.75 -11.47
C ALA A 44 1.25 7.55 -12.34
N ASN A 45 0.47 6.49 -12.06
CA ASN A 45 -0.76 6.21 -12.78
C ASN A 45 -1.82 7.30 -12.55
N GLU A 46 -2.02 7.75 -11.30
CA GLU A 46 -2.97 8.83 -11.00
C GLU A 46 -2.62 10.12 -11.76
N SER A 47 -1.33 10.47 -11.83
CA SER A 47 -0.88 11.61 -12.60
C SER A 47 -1.14 11.45 -14.10
N LYS A 48 -0.84 10.27 -14.65
CA LYS A 48 -1.06 9.93 -16.05
C LYS A 48 -2.55 9.95 -16.42
N ASP A 49 -3.37 9.23 -15.63
CA ASP A 49 -4.82 9.16 -15.83
C ASP A 49 -5.46 10.55 -15.79
N ARG A 50 -5.00 11.43 -14.89
CA ARG A 50 -5.48 12.80 -14.79
C ARG A 50 -5.14 13.61 -16.04
N VAL A 51 -3.91 13.53 -16.53
CA VAL A 51 -3.51 14.22 -17.77
C VAL A 51 -4.32 13.71 -18.96
N CYS A 52 -4.54 12.39 -19.04
CA CYS A 52 -5.36 11.80 -20.08
C CYS A 52 -6.84 12.23 -20.00
N SER A 53 -7.45 12.16 -18.80
CA SER A 53 -8.87 12.45 -18.60
C SER A 53 -9.20 13.94 -18.71
N ASP A 54 -8.39 14.80 -18.08
CA ASP A 54 -8.68 16.23 -17.98
C ASP A 54 -8.32 16.98 -19.26
N TRP A 55 -7.33 16.47 -20.03
CA TRP A 55 -6.78 17.18 -21.18
C TRP A 55 -6.90 16.42 -22.51
N GLY A 56 -7.46 15.20 -22.52
CA GLY A 56 -7.68 14.41 -23.73
C GLY A 56 -6.41 13.91 -24.41
N ILE A 57 -5.28 13.83 -23.67
CA ILE A 57 -4.01 13.31 -24.19
C ILE A 57 -4.05 11.79 -24.17
N VAL A 58 -3.56 11.16 -25.22
CA VAL A 58 -3.60 9.70 -25.34
C VAL A 58 -2.46 9.09 -24.53
N ASP A 59 -2.75 8.02 -23.79
CA ASP A 59 -1.79 7.32 -22.90
C ASP A 59 -0.45 6.98 -23.58
N LYS A 60 -0.49 6.55 -24.85
CA LYS A 60 0.71 6.22 -25.65
C LYS A 60 1.64 7.42 -25.90
N ASP A 61 1.12 8.64 -25.80
CA ASP A 61 1.89 9.87 -26.04
C ASP A 61 2.60 10.35 -24.76
N LEU A 62 2.46 9.61 -23.63
CA LEU A 62 3.06 9.88 -22.33
C LEU A 62 3.99 8.72 -21.88
N PRO A 63 5.04 8.37 -22.65
CA PRO A 63 5.88 7.19 -22.38
C PRO A 63 6.66 7.29 -21.07
N TYR A 64 6.95 8.50 -20.58
CA TYR A 64 7.76 8.75 -19.39
C TYR A 64 6.94 9.13 -18.16
N PHE A 65 5.60 8.88 -18.15
CA PHE A 65 4.76 8.97 -16.95
C PHE A 65 4.80 7.64 -16.20
N GLN A 66 5.78 7.48 -15.32
CA GLN A 66 6.07 6.18 -14.68
C GLN A 66 6.92 6.34 -13.42
N THR A 67 7.24 5.23 -12.73
CA THR A 67 8.20 5.25 -11.63
C THR A 67 9.63 5.29 -12.15
N LEU A 68 10.59 5.73 -11.30
CA LEU A 68 12.02 5.67 -11.64
C LEU A 68 12.48 4.25 -11.97
N HIS A 69 12.00 3.24 -11.22
CA HIS A 69 12.30 1.83 -11.51
C HIS A 69 11.77 1.39 -12.88
N SER A 70 10.54 1.76 -13.22
CA SER A 70 9.95 1.45 -14.52
C SER A 70 10.75 2.11 -15.65
N MET A 71 11.19 3.35 -15.46
CA MET A 71 12.03 4.05 -16.43
C MET A 71 13.38 3.34 -16.64
N ALA A 72 14.04 2.98 -15.55
CA ALA A 72 15.30 2.24 -15.62
C ALA A 72 15.12 0.86 -16.29
N PHE A 73 14.05 0.13 -15.93
CA PHE A 73 13.72 -1.17 -16.50
C PHE A 73 13.57 -1.13 -18.02
N HIS A 74 12.79 -0.16 -18.53
CA HIS A 74 12.59 -0.01 -19.97
C HIS A 74 13.82 0.51 -20.70
N ALA A 75 14.52 1.50 -20.13
CA ALA A 75 15.72 2.09 -20.74
C ALA A 75 16.89 1.11 -20.85
N LEU A 76 16.97 0.13 -19.96
CA LEU A 76 18.00 -0.92 -19.95
C LEU A 76 17.57 -2.18 -20.71
N GLY A 77 16.31 -2.25 -21.18
CA GLY A 77 15.80 -3.38 -21.97
C GLY A 77 15.60 -4.67 -21.18
N TYR A 78 15.43 -4.58 -19.87
CA TYR A 78 15.19 -5.74 -19.01
C TYR A 78 13.83 -6.40 -19.28
N LYS A 79 13.75 -7.70 -19.02
CA LYS A 79 12.52 -8.49 -19.06
C LYS A 79 12.07 -8.83 -17.64
N VAL A 80 10.78 -9.08 -17.49
CA VAL A 80 10.19 -9.45 -16.19
C VAL A 80 10.87 -10.70 -15.60
N ASP A 81 11.37 -11.61 -16.45
CA ASP A 81 12.09 -12.81 -16.01
C ASP A 81 13.53 -12.52 -15.56
N ASP A 82 14.09 -11.37 -15.85
CA ASP A 82 15.43 -10.99 -15.36
C ASP A 82 15.41 -10.54 -13.89
N VAL A 83 14.23 -10.24 -13.35
CA VAL A 83 14.06 -9.74 -11.98
C VAL A 83 13.96 -10.88 -10.98
N ILE A 84 14.62 -10.74 -9.82
CA ILE A 84 14.50 -11.66 -8.67
C ILE A 84 13.04 -11.75 -8.23
N ARG A 85 12.54 -12.98 -8.01
CA ARG A 85 11.18 -13.29 -7.58
C ARG A 85 11.16 -14.20 -6.36
N GLY A 86 9.98 -14.42 -5.78
CA GLY A 86 9.82 -15.32 -4.64
C GLY A 86 10.31 -16.77 -4.89
N SER A 87 10.25 -17.27 -6.13
CA SER A 87 10.83 -18.56 -6.49
C SER A 87 12.37 -18.59 -6.45
N ASP A 88 13.01 -17.43 -6.71
CA ASP A 88 14.45 -17.28 -6.61
C ASP A 88 14.86 -17.16 -5.14
N LEU A 89 14.12 -16.35 -4.35
CA LEU A 89 14.33 -16.24 -2.90
C LEU A 89 14.20 -17.60 -2.20
N LYS A 90 13.29 -18.47 -2.66
CA LYS A 90 13.20 -19.84 -2.13
C LYS A 90 14.49 -20.65 -2.34
N LYS A 91 15.11 -20.57 -3.52
CA LYS A 91 16.37 -21.26 -3.80
C LYS A 91 17.53 -20.69 -3.01
N ILE A 92 17.55 -19.36 -2.81
CA ILE A 92 18.54 -18.70 -1.96
C ILE A 92 18.34 -19.14 -0.50
N SER A 93 17.09 -19.20 -0.02
CA SER A 93 16.72 -19.73 1.30
C SER A 93 17.27 -21.13 1.55
N GLU A 94 17.07 -22.04 0.58
CA GLU A 94 17.57 -23.43 0.65
C GLU A 94 19.12 -23.48 0.71
N ALA A 95 19.81 -22.54 0.07
CA ALA A 95 21.29 -22.50 0.03
C ALA A 95 21.93 -21.99 1.33
N ILE A 96 21.27 -21.06 2.06
CA ILE A 96 21.85 -20.41 3.24
C ILE A 96 21.15 -20.76 4.56
N GLY A 97 20.02 -21.49 4.50
CA GLY A 97 19.24 -21.82 5.70
C GLY A 97 18.49 -20.64 6.34
N LEU A 98 18.27 -19.56 5.60
CA LEU A 98 17.49 -18.41 6.05
C LEU A 98 16.12 -18.38 5.39
N ASP A 99 15.09 -18.19 6.18
CA ASP A 99 13.72 -18.07 5.68
C ASP A 99 13.44 -16.69 5.10
N PHE A 100 12.85 -16.66 3.89
CA PHE A 100 12.30 -15.47 3.23
C PHE A 100 10.80 -15.58 3.03
N THR A 101 10.12 -14.46 3.00
CA THR A 101 8.71 -14.37 2.59
C THR A 101 8.63 -14.44 1.06
N THR A 102 8.04 -15.51 0.53
CA THR A 102 8.04 -15.77 -0.92
C THR A 102 6.76 -15.32 -1.63
N GLN A 103 5.84 -14.66 -0.94
CA GLN A 103 4.48 -14.35 -1.43
C GLN A 103 4.21 -12.90 -1.77
N SER A 104 5.19 -12.06 -2.12
CA SER A 104 4.85 -10.72 -2.61
C SER A 104 4.50 -10.75 -4.10
N LYS A 105 3.30 -10.32 -4.46
CA LYS A 105 2.89 -10.12 -5.86
C LYS A 105 3.35 -8.77 -6.42
N ASP A 106 3.61 -7.77 -5.57
CA ASP A 106 4.00 -6.40 -5.96
C ASP A 106 5.01 -5.83 -4.96
N ALA A 107 6.28 -6.18 -5.12
CA ALA A 107 7.36 -5.72 -4.24
C ALA A 107 7.55 -4.18 -4.20
N GLU A 108 7.06 -3.45 -5.21
CA GLU A 108 7.14 -1.98 -5.26
C GLU A 108 6.11 -1.26 -4.38
N ASN A 109 5.04 -1.94 -3.94
CA ASN A 109 3.93 -1.32 -3.19
C ASN A 109 3.76 -1.87 -1.76
N ASP A 110 4.59 -2.83 -1.33
CA ASP A 110 4.43 -3.50 -0.04
C ASP A 110 5.13 -2.72 1.09
N PHE A 111 4.59 -1.54 1.43
CA PHE A 111 5.02 -0.76 2.59
C PHE A 111 4.79 -1.49 3.93
N ASP A 112 3.94 -2.51 3.94
CA ASP A 112 3.59 -3.30 5.12
C ASP A 112 4.40 -4.60 5.26
N MET A 113 5.20 -4.95 4.26
CA MET A 113 6.04 -6.15 4.24
C MET A 113 7.46 -5.85 4.74
N VAL A 114 7.61 -5.31 5.92
CA VAL A 114 8.82 -5.61 6.69
C VAL A 114 8.69 -7.08 7.06
N GLY A 115 9.41 -7.96 6.35
CA GLY A 115 9.31 -9.40 6.51
C GLY A 115 9.51 -9.79 7.96
N TYR A 116 8.64 -10.65 8.46
CA TYR A 116 8.73 -11.22 9.82
C TYR A 116 9.84 -12.27 9.91
N LYS A 117 10.43 -12.66 8.78
CA LYS A 117 11.46 -13.68 8.69
C LYS A 117 12.85 -13.04 8.68
N LYS A 118 13.81 -13.72 9.28
CA LYS A 118 15.18 -13.21 9.44
C LYS A 118 15.85 -12.85 8.11
N GLY A 119 15.62 -13.68 7.07
CA GLY A 119 16.12 -13.41 5.72
C GLY A 119 15.60 -12.11 5.12
N ASP A 120 14.31 -11.80 5.33
CA ASP A 120 13.71 -10.54 4.85
C ASP A 120 14.35 -9.32 5.54
N VAL A 121 14.62 -9.43 6.84
CA VAL A 121 15.28 -8.35 7.59
C VAL A 121 16.68 -8.08 7.04
N TYR A 122 17.46 -9.13 6.80
CA TYR A 122 18.80 -8.99 6.19
C TYR A 122 18.73 -8.41 4.78
N LEU A 123 17.78 -8.86 3.96
CA LEU A 123 17.60 -8.33 2.61
C LEU A 123 17.21 -6.85 2.63
N ASN A 124 16.36 -6.45 3.57
CA ASN A 124 15.99 -5.03 3.77
C ASN A 124 17.21 -4.19 4.18
N LEU A 125 18.05 -4.66 5.13
CA LEU A 125 19.29 -3.96 5.50
C LEU A 125 20.23 -3.82 4.29
N TYR A 126 20.34 -4.87 3.46
CA TYR A 126 21.14 -4.85 2.25
C TYR A 126 20.64 -3.82 1.24
N HIS A 127 19.33 -3.77 0.97
CA HIS A 127 18.75 -2.77 0.08
C HIS A 127 18.87 -1.36 0.65
N LEU A 128 18.70 -1.20 1.96
CA LEU A 128 18.74 0.10 2.63
C LEU A 128 20.13 0.73 2.53
N TYR A 129 21.23 -0.02 2.78
CA TYR A 129 22.57 0.51 2.67
C TYR A 129 22.88 0.96 1.24
N ARG A 130 22.43 0.20 0.25
CA ARG A 130 22.60 0.55 -1.18
C ARG A 130 21.79 1.80 -1.55
N SER A 131 20.56 1.90 -1.02
CA SER A 131 19.66 3.05 -1.27
C SER A 131 20.13 4.33 -0.59
N LYS A 132 20.67 4.24 0.63
CA LYS A 132 21.29 5.37 1.35
C LYS A 132 22.67 5.72 0.83
N THR A 133 23.31 4.83 0.06
CA THR A 133 24.70 4.97 -0.43
C THR A 133 25.70 5.26 0.71
N THR A 134 25.49 4.63 1.88
CA THR A 134 26.34 4.70 3.08
C THR A 134 27.11 3.39 3.27
N SER A 135 27.69 3.11 4.43
CA SER A 135 28.31 1.81 4.70
C SER A 135 27.30 0.78 5.21
N LEU A 136 27.51 -0.50 4.88
CA LEU A 136 26.67 -1.59 5.40
C LEU A 136 26.75 -1.68 6.93
N GLU A 137 27.92 -1.44 7.48
CA GLU A 137 28.18 -1.48 8.92
C GLU A 137 27.36 -0.41 9.66
N GLU A 138 27.34 0.83 9.14
CA GLU A 138 26.50 1.90 9.70
C GLU A 138 25.02 1.54 9.70
N VAL A 139 24.52 1.01 8.58
CA VAL A 139 23.10 0.59 8.50
C VAL A 139 22.82 -0.55 9.46
N PHE A 140 23.72 -1.53 9.57
CA PHE A 140 23.55 -2.64 10.50
C PHE A 140 23.55 -2.18 11.97
N GLN A 141 24.39 -1.23 12.33
CA GLN A 141 24.45 -0.66 13.68
C GLN A 141 23.20 0.17 14.02
N GLN A 142 22.68 0.91 13.04
CA GLN A 142 21.53 1.81 13.24
C GLN A 142 20.20 1.08 13.24
N GLU A 143 20.00 0.15 12.30
CA GLU A 143 18.70 -0.49 12.00
C GLU A 143 18.65 -1.98 12.41
N GLY A 144 19.81 -2.60 12.70
CA GLY A 144 19.90 -3.97 13.18
C GLY A 144 19.35 -4.11 14.61
N ASN A 145 18.90 -5.30 14.97
CA ASN A 145 18.45 -5.64 16.31
C ASN A 145 19.39 -6.70 16.96
N TYR A 146 19.20 -6.98 18.24
CA TYR A 146 20.07 -7.90 19.01
C TYR A 146 20.05 -9.36 18.51
N ASP A 147 19.06 -9.76 17.72
CA ASP A 147 18.93 -11.12 17.20
C ASP A 147 19.63 -11.33 15.85
N LEU A 148 20.28 -10.27 15.32
CA LEU A 148 20.95 -10.30 14.02
C LEU A 148 22.48 -10.46 14.19
N ASP A 149 23.06 -11.26 13.32
CA ASP A 149 24.52 -11.48 13.23
C ASP A 149 25.08 -10.85 11.96
N TYR A 150 26.11 -10.02 12.09
CA TYR A 150 26.71 -9.31 10.94
C TYR A 150 27.39 -10.26 9.97
N GLY A 151 28.01 -11.34 10.47
CA GLY A 151 28.63 -12.37 9.64
C GLY A 151 27.60 -13.16 8.82
N GLU A 152 26.43 -13.39 9.40
CA GLU A 152 25.30 -14.03 8.70
C GLU A 152 24.74 -13.11 7.61
N LEU A 153 24.65 -11.79 7.88
CA LEU A 153 24.29 -10.79 6.87
C LEU A 153 25.27 -10.80 5.69
N LEU A 154 26.57 -10.82 5.95
CA LEU A 154 27.58 -10.88 4.89
C LEU A 154 27.46 -12.13 4.04
N ARG A 155 27.28 -13.32 4.67
CA ARG A 155 27.05 -14.58 3.94
C ARG A 155 25.78 -14.53 3.09
N MET A 156 24.71 -13.96 3.62
CA MET A 156 23.46 -13.77 2.87
C MET A 156 23.70 -12.91 1.63
N ILE A 157 24.38 -11.77 1.78
CA ILE A 157 24.69 -10.86 0.66
C ILE A 157 25.53 -11.57 -0.39
N GLU A 158 26.61 -12.27 0.01
CA GLU A 158 27.46 -13.00 -0.91
C GLU A 158 26.65 -14.04 -1.72
N THR A 159 25.85 -14.86 -1.05
CA THR A 159 25.02 -15.87 -1.71
C THR A 159 23.96 -15.23 -2.64
N TYR A 160 23.35 -14.12 -2.22
CA TYR A 160 22.37 -13.40 -3.00
C TYR A 160 22.97 -12.81 -4.28
N GLU A 161 24.13 -12.14 -4.18
CA GLU A 161 24.83 -11.56 -5.31
C GLU A 161 25.37 -12.63 -6.28
N ASP A 162 25.94 -13.72 -5.73
CA ASP A 162 26.37 -14.88 -6.50
C ASP A 162 25.22 -15.53 -7.27
N TYR A 163 24.04 -15.64 -6.64
CA TYR A 163 22.85 -16.16 -7.30
C TYR A 163 22.44 -15.27 -8.47
N LYS A 164 22.35 -13.95 -8.24
CA LYS A 164 22.04 -12.97 -9.30
C LYS A 164 23.00 -13.10 -10.47
N LYS A 165 24.28 -13.08 -10.20
CA LYS A 165 25.33 -13.22 -11.22
C LYS A 165 25.22 -14.53 -12.02
N LYS A 166 25.08 -15.68 -11.34
CA LYS A 166 24.97 -17.01 -11.98
C LYS A 166 23.71 -17.18 -12.83
N LYS A 167 22.63 -16.50 -12.46
CA LYS A 167 21.32 -16.63 -13.15
C LYS A 167 21.02 -15.46 -14.10
N GLY A 168 21.90 -14.48 -14.21
CA GLY A 168 21.63 -13.24 -14.98
C GLY A 168 20.44 -12.47 -14.43
N LYS A 169 20.29 -12.42 -13.09
CA LYS A 169 19.18 -11.76 -12.41
C LYS A 169 19.60 -10.42 -11.85
N ILE A 170 18.62 -9.54 -11.71
CA ILE A 170 18.76 -8.22 -11.10
C ILE A 170 17.68 -8.01 -10.03
N ASP A 171 17.94 -7.13 -9.10
CA ASP A 171 16.91 -6.59 -8.18
C ASP A 171 16.56 -5.12 -8.54
N PHE A 172 15.61 -4.55 -7.83
CA PHE A 172 15.19 -3.16 -8.06
C PHE A 172 16.29 -2.14 -7.82
N THR A 173 17.20 -2.39 -6.87
CA THR A 173 18.32 -1.50 -6.60
C THR A 173 19.35 -1.55 -7.72
N ASP A 174 19.55 -2.74 -8.34
CA ASP A 174 20.41 -2.88 -9.51
C ASP A 174 19.90 -2.06 -10.70
N MET A 175 18.59 -2.07 -10.96
CA MET A 175 18.01 -1.29 -12.06
C MET A 175 18.39 0.19 -11.97
N ILE A 176 18.25 0.80 -10.80
CA ILE A 176 18.64 2.19 -10.59
C ILE A 176 20.16 2.37 -10.73
N SER A 177 20.95 1.47 -10.12
CA SER A 177 22.41 1.55 -10.17
C SER A 177 22.97 1.41 -11.59
N GLU A 178 22.44 0.47 -12.39
CA GLU A 178 22.86 0.26 -13.77
C GLU A 178 22.44 1.44 -14.68
N PHE A 179 21.25 2.02 -14.46
CA PHE A 179 20.82 3.21 -15.16
C PHE A 179 21.80 4.39 -14.90
N ILE A 180 22.18 4.59 -13.63
CA ILE A 180 23.14 5.62 -13.26
C ILE A 180 24.51 5.37 -13.92
N LYS A 181 24.99 4.12 -13.95
CA LYS A 181 26.26 3.75 -14.60
C LYS A 181 26.23 4.01 -16.11
N LYS A 182 25.10 3.75 -16.77
CA LYS A 182 24.91 4.06 -18.18
C LYS A 182 24.99 5.58 -18.43
N GLY A 183 24.46 6.39 -17.51
CA GLY A 183 24.58 7.84 -17.51
C GLY A 183 23.88 8.55 -18.66
N GLU A 184 23.00 7.87 -19.39
CA GLU A 184 22.28 8.41 -20.53
C GLU A 184 20.93 9.00 -20.11
N CYS A 185 20.79 10.32 -20.22
CA CYS A 185 19.49 10.99 -20.07
C CYS A 185 18.61 10.69 -21.28
N PRO A 186 17.35 10.26 -21.12
CA PRO A 186 16.40 10.17 -22.21
C PRO A 186 16.21 11.52 -22.93
N ASP A 187 15.71 11.48 -24.16
CA ASP A 187 15.40 12.71 -24.93
C ASP A 187 14.13 13.36 -24.37
N ILE A 188 14.28 14.14 -23.31
CA ILE A 188 13.20 14.86 -22.61
C ILE A 188 13.51 16.36 -22.53
N ASP A 189 12.47 17.18 -22.72
CA ASP A 189 12.55 18.64 -22.63
C ASP A 189 12.08 19.16 -21.26
N ALA A 190 11.20 18.39 -20.57
CA ALA A 190 10.69 18.70 -19.25
C ALA A 190 10.76 17.48 -18.32
N LEU A 191 11.18 17.70 -17.08
CA LEU A 191 11.23 16.71 -16.01
C LEU A 191 10.37 17.18 -14.85
N PHE A 192 9.37 16.38 -14.49
CA PHE A 192 8.57 16.49 -13.27
C PHE A 192 8.92 15.32 -12.36
N VAL A 193 9.15 15.62 -11.10
CA VAL A 193 9.38 14.61 -10.04
C VAL A 193 8.35 14.82 -8.96
N ASP A 194 7.39 13.92 -8.85
CA ASP A 194 6.31 13.99 -7.85
C ASP A 194 6.66 13.14 -6.62
N GLU A 195 6.16 13.56 -5.44
CA GLU A 195 6.49 12.99 -4.12
C GLU A 195 8.01 12.89 -3.91
N ALA A 196 8.75 13.92 -4.35
CA ALA A 196 10.22 13.92 -4.39
C ALA A 196 10.89 13.79 -3.01
N GLN A 197 10.18 14.11 -1.91
CA GLN A 197 10.66 13.93 -0.54
C GLN A 197 10.83 12.45 -0.13
N ASP A 198 10.27 11.50 -0.89
CA ASP A 198 10.36 10.08 -0.59
C ASP A 198 11.51 9.38 -1.33
N LEU A 199 12.17 10.07 -2.25
CA LEU A 199 13.27 9.49 -3.02
C LEU A 199 14.49 9.22 -2.14
N SER A 200 15.07 8.03 -2.29
CA SER A 200 16.33 7.66 -1.65
C SER A 200 17.51 8.39 -2.28
N THR A 201 18.65 8.41 -1.56
CA THR A 201 19.89 8.99 -2.09
C THR A 201 20.29 8.38 -3.44
N LEU A 202 20.11 7.06 -3.62
CA LEU A 202 20.38 6.40 -4.90
C LEU A 202 19.43 6.88 -6.01
N GLN A 203 18.13 7.04 -5.69
CA GLN A 203 17.17 7.56 -6.66
C GLN A 203 17.43 9.02 -7.02
N TRP A 204 17.92 9.84 -6.08
CA TRP A 204 18.37 11.20 -6.39
C TRP A 204 19.54 11.20 -7.37
N LYS A 205 20.50 10.28 -7.26
CA LYS A 205 21.57 10.12 -8.27
C LYS A 205 21.01 9.78 -9.66
N MET A 206 19.95 8.97 -9.74
CA MET A 206 19.25 8.74 -11.02
C MET A 206 18.57 10.00 -11.53
N VAL A 207 17.91 10.76 -10.65
CA VAL A 207 17.34 12.07 -11.00
C VAL A 207 18.41 13.04 -11.51
N ASP A 208 19.63 13.00 -10.94
CA ASP A 208 20.77 13.80 -11.45
C ASP A 208 21.18 13.45 -12.89
N VAL A 209 21.01 12.19 -13.30
CA VAL A 209 21.17 11.82 -14.72
C VAL A 209 20.02 12.37 -15.56
N LEU A 210 18.77 12.23 -15.09
CA LEU A 210 17.59 12.69 -15.82
C LEU A 210 17.52 14.21 -16.02
N ARG A 211 18.11 14.99 -15.11
CA ARG A 211 18.08 16.47 -15.16
C ARG A 211 19.19 17.10 -16.02
N GLN A 212 20.03 16.30 -16.69
CA GLN A 212 21.15 16.81 -17.49
C GLN A 212 20.66 17.62 -18.71
N ASN A 213 19.64 17.16 -19.42
CA ASN A 213 19.16 17.75 -20.67
C ASN A 213 17.96 18.71 -20.50
N PRO A 214 16.89 18.39 -19.72
CA PRO A 214 15.67 19.18 -19.71
C PRO A 214 15.89 20.58 -19.11
N LYS A 215 15.40 21.59 -19.84
CA LYS A 215 15.44 23.00 -19.40
C LYS A 215 14.36 23.30 -18.34
N ILE A 216 13.32 22.48 -18.30
CA ILE A 216 12.22 22.57 -17.34
C ILE A 216 12.38 21.44 -16.33
N GLN A 217 12.51 21.79 -15.05
CA GLN A 217 12.70 20.85 -13.94
C GLN A 217 11.79 21.28 -12.80
N ILE A 218 10.77 20.47 -12.51
CA ILE A 218 9.78 20.72 -11.46
C ILE A 218 9.83 19.57 -10.44
N PHE A 219 10.11 19.90 -9.20
CA PHE A 219 10.13 18.95 -8.09
C PHE A 219 8.95 19.28 -7.17
N THR A 220 8.07 18.31 -6.94
CA THR A 220 6.88 18.51 -6.11
C THR A 220 6.92 17.55 -4.92
N GLY A 221 6.61 18.07 -3.74
CA GLY A 221 6.62 17.25 -2.54
C GLY A 221 6.26 18.01 -1.27
N ASP A 222 6.36 17.31 -0.14
CA ASP A 222 6.18 17.87 1.20
C ASP A 222 7.14 17.19 2.18
N ASP A 223 8.16 17.90 2.63
CA ASP A 223 9.15 17.41 3.57
C ASP A 223 8.56 17.04 4.94
N ASP A 224 7.42 17.64 5.31
CA ASP A 224 6.69 17.28 6.53
C ASP A 224 5.94 15.94 6.38
N GLN A 225 5.75 15.44 5.16
CA GLN A 225 5.16 14.13 4.85
C GLN A 225 6.20 13.07 4.42
N ALA A 226 7.48 13.32 4.63
CA ALA A 226 8.56 12.38 4.33
C ALA A 226 8.64 11.29 5.40
N ILE A 227 7.88 10.22 5.23
CA ILE A 227 7.77 9.11 6.17
C ILE A 227 8.45 7.81 5.69
N MET A 228 9.18 7.86 4.57
CA MET A 228 9.85 6.70 3.95
C MET A 228 11.34 6.61 4.32
N SER A 229 11.74 7.13 5.50
CA SER A 229 13.13 7.07 6.01
C SER A 229 13.68 5.64 6.07
N PHE A 230 12.82 4.68 6.43
CA PHE A 230 13.16 3.24 6.48
C PHE A 230 13.47 2.62 5.10
N GLN A 231 13.16 3.32 4.00
CA GLN A 231 13.54 2.97 2.63
C GLN A 231 14.68 3.82 2.09
N GLY A 232 15.27 4.68 2.94
CA GLY A 232 16.40 5.51 2.59
C GLY A 232 16.04 6.88 2.00
N ALA A 233 14.82 7.38 2.21
CA ALA A 233 14.40 8.70 1.75
C ALA A 233 15.38 9.82 2.19
N ASP A 234 15.75 10.68 1.24
CA ASP A 234 16.68 11.79 1.44
C ASP A 234 15.98 13.14 1.27
N VAL A 235 15.37 13.58 2.36
CA VAL A 235 14.66 14.86 2.44
C VAL A 235 15.58 16.05 2.19
N LYS A 236 16.88 15.94 2.56
CA LYS A 236 17.85 17.02 2.38
C LYS A 236 18.10 17.29 0.90
N SER A 237 18.20 16.23 0.08
CA SER A 237 18.32 16.35 -1.37
C SER A 237 17.09 16.98 -2.00
N PHE A 238 15.89 16.63 -1.54
CA PHE A 238 14.65 17.28 -1.96
C PHE A 238 14.65 18.78 -1.67
N LEU A 239 14.98 19.18 -0.45
CA LEU A 239 15.01 20.59 -0.06
C LEU A 239 16.09 21.42 -0.78
N LYS A 240 17.10 20.76 -1.34
CA LYS A 240 18.20 21.38 -2.13
C LYS A 240 18.02 21.23 -3.63
N ALA A 241 16.93 20.59 -4.11
CA ALA A 241 16.77 20.25 -5.53
C ALA A 241 16.82 21.48 -6.45
N THR A 242 16.28 22.61 -6.04
CA THR A 242 16.34 23.91 -6.74
C THR A 242 16.45 25.07 -5.76
N GLU A 243 16.91 26.23 -6.25
CA GLU A 243 16.95 27.46 -5.48
C GLU A 243 15.57 28.08 -5.35
N GLU A 244 14.79 28.10 -6.46
CA GLU A 244 13.43 28.64 -6.48
C GLU A 244 12.46 27.66 -5.80
N LYS A 245 11.74 28.16 -4.80
CA LYS A 245 10.71 27.41 -4.08
C LYS A 245 9.39 28.16 -4.06
N GLU A 246 8.32 27.41 -4.31
CA GLU A 246 6.94 27.90 -4.17
C GLU A 246 6.20 27.04 -3.15
N VAL A 247 5.41 27.67 -2.30
CA VAL A 247 4.54 26.99 -1.35
C VAL A 247 3.10 27.08 -1.84
N LEU A 248 2.41 25.95 -1.97
CA LEU A 248 0.96 25.92 -2.17
C LEU A 248 0.29 26.22 -0.83
N THR A 249 -0.46 27.32 -0.78
CA THR A 249 -0.94 27.88 0.50
C THR A 249 -2.32 27.41 0.92
N GLN A 250 -3.15 26.86 0.02
CA GLN A 250 -4.52 26.48 0.33
C GLN A 250 -4.70 24.96 0.35
N SER A 251 -5.17 24.41 1.48
CA SER A 251 -5.61 23.02 1.56
C SER A 251 -7.08 22.88 1.20
N TYR A 252 -7.38 21.91 0.33
CA TYR A 252 -8.75 21.52 -0.04
C TYR A 252 -9.24 20.27 0.70
N ARG A 253 -8.39 19.74 1.61
CA ARG A 253 -8.68 18.54 2.38
C ARG A 253 -8.89 18.82 3.86
N VAL A 254 -7.93 19.46 4.49
CA VAL A 254 -7.79 19.54 5.95
C VAL A 254 -8.68 20.62 6.53
N PRO A 255 -9.67 20.29 7.40
CA PRO A 255 -10.53 21.29 8.05
C PRO A 255 -9.82 21.97 9.22
N LYS A 256 -10.38 23.09 9.72
CA LYS A 256 -9.75 24.00 10.69
C LYS A 256 -9.29 23.34 11.99
N GLU A 257 -10.14 22.51 12.61
CA GLU A 257 -9.78 21.85 13.88
C GLU A 257 -8.64 20.83 13.70
N VAL A 258 -8.68 20.05 12.61
CA VAL A 258 -7.63 19.09 12.26
C VAL A 258 -6.32 19.81 11.91
N TRP A 259 -6.41 20.93 11.19
CA TRP A 259 -5.26 21.77 10.86
C TRP A 259 -4.58 22.31 12.12
N SER A 260 -5.36 22.78 13.09
CA SER A 260 -4.83 23.28 14.37
C SER A 260 -3.96 22.23 15.08
N LEU A 261 -4.43 20.99 15.17
CA LEU A 261 -3.65 19.89 15.72
C LEU A 261 -2.42 19.55 14.84
N ALA A 262 -2.59 19.54 13.53
CA ALA A 262 -1.50 19.29 12.60
C ALA A 262 -0.38 20.35 12.73
N GLN A 263 -0.72 21.62 12.96
CA GLN A 263 0.27 22.69 13.21
C GLN A 263 1.05 22.46 14.51
N GLN A 264 0.42 21.97 15.57
CA GLN A 264 1.11 21.64 16.81
C GLN A 264 2.11 20.50 16.62
N ILE A 265 1.81 19.52 15.75
CA ILE A 265 2.72 18.42 15.46
C ILE A 265 3.89 18.90 14.58
N VAL A 266 3.60 19.61 13.50
CA VAL A 266 4.59 19.99 12.50
C VAL A 266 5.65 20.93 13.05
N THR A 267 5.33 21.75 14.05
CA THR A 267 6.30 22.63 14.74
C THR A 267 7.35 21.86 15.54
N ARG A 268 7.14 20.57 15.82
CA ARG A 268 8.10 19.69 16.53
C ARG A 268 9.12 19.05 15.57
N ILE A 269 8.97 19.25 14.24
CA ILE A 269 9.86 18.64 13.24
C ILE A 269 11.08 19.52 13.03
N ASP A 270 12.26 18.98 13.27
CA ASP A 270 13.53 19.66 13.03
C ASP A 270 13.92 19.68 11.54
N GLY A 271 14.58 20.77 11.12
CA GLY A 271 15.15 20.90 9.78
C GLY A 271 14.15 20.96 8.63
N ARG A 272 12.87 21.23 8.91
CA ARG A 272 11.81 21.37 7.92
C ARG A 272 11.86 22.70 7.17
N ALA A 273 11.32 22.74 5.96
CA ALA A 273 11.02 23.99 5.27
C ALA A 273 9.85 24.70 5.94
N LEU A 274 10.00 26.02 6.17
CA LEU A 274 8.88 26.83 6.68
C LEU A 274 7.82 26.98 5.61
N LYS A 275 6.60 26.55 5.93
CA LYS A 275 5.43 26.62 5.06
C LYS A 275 4.26 27.23 5.82
N GLN A 276 3.69 28.28 5.27
CA GLN A 276 2.42 28.82 5.74
C GLN A 276 1.33 28.37 4.79
N TRP A 277 0.28 27.77 5.32
CA TRP A 277 -0.84 27.28 4.55
C TRP A 277 -2.14 27.32 5.36
N GLU A 278 -3.24 27.46 4.65
CA GLU A 278 -4.57 27.64 5.21
C GLU A 278 -5.38 26.34 5.09
N PRO A 279 -6.18 26.00 6.11
CA PRO A 279 -7.13 24.91 6.05
C PRO A 279 -8.26 25.24 5.07
N ARG A 280 -9.06 24.25 4.69
CA ARG A 280 -10.34 24.51 4.03
C ARG A 280 -11.31 25.16 5.03
N ASP A 281 -12.34 25.83 4.49
CA ASP A 281 -13.25 26.65 5.31
C ASP A 281 -14.09 25.88 6.34
N GLU A 282 -14.27 24.58 6.17
CA GLU A 282 -15.03 23.76 7.09
C GLU A 282 -14.34 23.62 8.45
N LYS A 283 -15.16 23.64 9.53
CA LYS A 283 -14.64 23.52 10.89
C LYS A 283 -14.01 22.17 11.14
N GLY A 284 -14.69 21.06 10.79
CA GLY A 284 -14.33 19.71 11.16
C GLY A 284 -14.44 19.44 12.67
N SER A 285 -13.90 18.31 13.11
CA SER A 285 -13.81 18.02 14.54
C SER A 285 -12.58 17.18 14.89
N VAL A 286 -12.11 17.33 16.15
CA VAL A 286 -11.13 16.44 16.78
C VAL A 286 -11.75 15.94 18.09
N THR A 287 -11.90 14.63 18.24
CA THR A 287 -12.56 14.00 19.38
C THR A 287 -11.74 12.86 19.93
N TYR A 288 -11.63 12.74 21.25
CA TYR A 288 -10.89 11.67 21.92
C TYR A 288 -11.82 10.60 22.48
N HIS A 289 -11.43 9.32 22.37
CA HIS A 289 -12.24 8.17 22.79
C HIS A 289 -11.41 7.21 23.66
N TYR A 290 -12.06 6.62 24.68
CA TYR A 290 -11.43 5.61 25.51
C TYR A 290 -11.60 4.20 24.94
N ASN A 291 -12.78 3.89 24.38
CA ASN A 291 -13.12 2.60 23.81
C ASN A 291 -13.53 2.73 22.35
N LEU A 292 -13.36 1.65 21.58
CA LEU A 292 -13.82 1.60 20.18
C LEU A 292 -15.36 1.74 20.11
N SER A 293 -16.11 1.21 21.09
CA SER A 293 -17.56 1.34 21.20
C SER A 293 -18.07 2.78 21.32
N ASP A 294 -17.21 3.72 21.75
CA ASP A 294 -17.56 5.13 21.89
C ASP A 294 -17.41 5.89 20.56
N VAL A 295 -16.80 5.27 19.56
CA VAL A 295 -16.57 5.85 18.23
C VAL A 295 -17.82 5.65 17.36
N PRO A 296 -18.40 6.71 16.76
CA PRO A 296 -19.66 6.61 16.00
C PRO A 296 -19.47 6.01 14.61
N ILE A 297 -18.97 4.75 14.57
CA ILE A 297 -18.66 4.06 13.31
C ILE A 297 -19.87 3.49 12.57
N ASP A 298 -21.09 3.72 13.08
CA ASP A 298 -22.35 3.19 12.51
C ASP A 298 -22.67 3.74 11.12
N THR A 299 -22.19 4.93 10.80
CA THR A 299 -22.47 5.61 9.52
C THR A 299 -21.20 6.23 8.93
N GLY A 300 -21.25 6.52 7.63
CA GLY A 300 -20.15 7.17 6.90
C GLY A 300 -18.99 6.23 6.54
N GLU A 301 -18.01 6.78 5.85
CA GLU A 301 -16.77 6.09 5.48
C GLU A 301 -15.70 6.34 6.55
N TRP A 302 -15.00 5.28 6.93
CA TRP A 302 -14.03 5.29 8.00
C TRP A 302 -12.69 4.67 7.60
N VAL A 303 -11.61 5.27 8.10
CA VAL A 303 -10.33 4.60 8.15
C VAL A 303 -9.81 4.57 9.59
N ILE A 304 -9.38 3.41 10.05
CA ILE A 304 -8.72 3.21 11.33
C ILE A 304 -7.23 3.12 11.04
N LEU A 305 -6.45 4.07 11.56
CA LEU A 305 -5.03 4.21 11.32
C LEU A 305 -4.22 3.81 12.54
N GLY A 306 -3.28 2.90 12.34
CA GLY A 306 -2.28 2.52 13.34
C GLY A 306 -0.86 2.65 12.82
N ARG A 307 0.11 2.70 13.73
CA ARG A 307 1.54 2.76 13.36
C ARG A 307 2.01 1.46 12.70
N THR A 308 1.48 0.32 13.13
CA THR A 308 1.83 -1.01 12.61
C THR A 308 0.61 -1.91 12.46
N ASN A 309 0.72 -2.94 11.63
CA ASN A 309 -0.30 -3.97 11.46
C ASN A 309 -0.65 -4.69 12.76
N ARG A 310 0.34 -4.95 13.63
CA ARG A 310 0.14 -5.60 14.93
C ARG A 310 -0.77 -4.78 15.88
N ILE A 311 -0.67 -3.46 15.83
CA ILE A 311 -1.57 -2.57 16.58
C ILE A 311 -2.99 -2.70 16.05
N LEU A 312 -3.16 -2.71 14.72
CA LEU A 312 -4.46 -2.86 14.06
C LEU A 312 -5.12 -4.22 14.29
N ASP A 313 -4.35 -5.29 14.55
CA ASP A 313 -4.90 -6.63 14.78
C ASP A 313 -5.89 -6.66 15.97
N ARG A 314 -5.63 -5.88 17.02
CA ARG A 314 -6.50 -5.75 18.18
C ARG A 314 -7.85 -5.13 17.79
N TYR A 315 -7.83 -4.06 17.01
CA TYR A 315 -9.03 -3.39 16.52
C TYR A 315 -9.79 -4.26 15.50
N ALA A 316 -9.06 -5.01 14.67
CA ALA A 316 -9.66 -5.98 13.77
C ALA A 316 -10.43 -7.08 14.52
N ALA A 317 -9.91 -7.54 15.66
CA ALA A 317 -10.59 -8.52 16.52
C ALA A 317 -11.90 -7.92 17.11
N SER A 318 -11.83 -6.73 17.71
CA SER A 318 -13.01 -6.06 18.26
C SER A 318 -14.08 -5.79 17.21
N LEU A 319 -13.70 -5.31 16.02
CA LEU A 319 -14.64 -5.13 14.92
C LEU A 319 -15.33 -6.43 14.50
N LYS A 320 -14.60 -7.56 14.49
CA LYS A 320 -15.18 -8.88 14.18
C LYS A 320 -16.18 -9.33 15.26
N GLU A 321 -15.83 -9.15 16.53
CA GLU A 321 -16.72 -9.50 17.64
C GLU A 321 -18.05 -8.74 17.58
N GLU A 322 -18.00 -7.46 17.23
CA GLU A 322 -19.15 -6.61 17.07
C GLU A 322 -19.90 -6.79 15.73
N GLY A 323 -19.36 -7.59 14.82
CA GLY A 323 -19.95 -7.88 13.51
C GLY A 323 -19.73 -6.77 12.46
N TRP A 324 -18.72 -5.90 12.63
CA TRP A 324 -18.40 -4.88 11.63
C TRP A 324 -17.63 -5.47 10.45
N ILE A 325 -18.07 -5.17 9.23
CA ILE A 325 -17.32 -5.51 8.02
C ILE A 325 -16.31 -4.42 7.73
N TYR A 326 -15.05 -4.83 7.54
CA TYR A 326 -13.97 -3.92 7.20
C TYR A 326 -13.12 -4.47 6.04
N SER A 327 -12.32 -3.62 5.45
CA SER A 327 -11.24 -4.01 4.52
C SER A 327 -9.87 -3.76 5.13
N ARG A 328 -8.90 -4.60 4.75
CA ARG A 328 -7.49 -4.42 5.06
C ARG A 328 -6.66 -4.87 3.87
N HIS A 329 -5.67 -4.09 3.44
CA HIS A 329 -4.92 -4.32 2.20
C HIS A 329 -5.86 -4.55 0.99
N ASP A 330 -6.94 -3.76 0.93
CA ASP A 330 -8.00 -3.82 -0.09
C ASP A 330 -8.75 -5.18 -0.17
N HIS A 331 -8.54 -6.06 0.83
CA HIS A 331 -9.28 -7.30 0.99
C HIS A 331 -10.37 -7.14 2.07
N PRO A 332 -11.61 -7.55 1.80
CA PRO A 332 -12.67 -7.52 2.80
C PRO A 332 -12.41 -8.58 3.90
N SER A 333 -12.83 -8.26 5.12
CA SER A 333 -12.74 -9.14 6.30
C SER A 333 -13.50 -10.46 6.17
N ILE A 334 -14.53 -10.47 5.33
CA ILE A 334 -15.19 -11.69 4.84
C ILE A 334 -14.66 -11.96 3.44
N PRO A 335 -13.91 -13.06 3.19
CA PRO A 335 -13.34 -13.36 1.89
C PRO A 335 -14.42 -13.42 0.79
N LYS A 336 -14.18 -12.76 -0.35
CA LYS A 336 -15.13 -12.67 -1.46
C LYS A 336 -15.67 -14.04 -1.89
N LYS A 337 -14.81 -15.04 -2.07
CA LYS A 337 -15.20 -16.40 -2.44
C LYS A 337 -16.10 -17.06 -1.40
N MET A 338 -15.84 -16.83 -0.12
CA MET A 338 -16.68 -17.34 0.98
C MET A 338 -18.07 -16.70 0.92
N TYR A 339 -18.13 -15.39 0.76
CA TYR A 339 -19.41 -14.69 0.65
C TYR A 339 -20.20 -15.10 -0.59
N GLU A 340 -19.55 -15.28 -1.71
CA GLU A 340 -20.16 -15.81 -2.94
C GLU A 340 -20.70 -17.23 -2.75
N ALA A 341 -19.99 -18.09 -2.01
CA ALA A 341 -20.48 -19.44 -1.68
C ALA A 341 -21.75 -19.39 -0.80
N ILE A 342 -21.78 -18.50 0.18
CA ILE A 342 -22.98 -18.26 1.03
C ILE A 342 -24.18 -17.81 0.17
N LEU A 343 -23.97 -16.81 -0.68
CA LEU A 343 -25.03 -16.31 -1.57
C LEU A 343 -25.50 -17.37 -2.55
N THR A 344 -24.59 -18.17 -3.11
CA THR A 344 -24.94 -19.27 -4.03
C THR A 344 -25.86 -20.28 -3.33
N TRP A 345 -25.55 -20.66 -2.09
CA TRP A 345 -26.42 -21.56 -1.32
C TRP A 345 -27.80 -20.96 -1.06
N GLU A 346 -27.85 -19.71 -0.58
CA GLU A 346 -29.10 -19.02 -0.31
C GLU A 346 -29.99 -18.84 -1.57
N ASP A 347 -29.37 -18.59 -2.74
CA ASP A 347 -30.08 -18.47 -4.00
C ASP A 347 -30.60 -19.83 -4.49
N LEU A 348 -29.82 -20.90 -4.37
CA LEU A 348 -30.26 -22.27 -4.67
C LEU A 348 -31.44 -22.70 -3.79
N CYS A 349 -31.41 -22.37 -2.48
CA CYS A 349 -32.53 -22.66 -1.55
C CYS A 349 -33.79 -21.89 -1.92
N LYS A 350 -33.71 -20.72 -2.55
CA LYS A 350 -34.84 -19.93 -3.07
C LYS A 350 -35.34 -20.42 -4.44
N GLY A 351 -34.78 -21.55 -4.96
CA GLY A 351 -35.15 -22.12 -6.24
C GLY A 351 -34.49 -21.44 -7.46
N LYS A 352 -33.50 -20.57 -7.25
CA LYS A 352 -32.71 -20.01 -8.35
C LYS A 352 -31.67 -21.02 -8.82
N GLU A 353 -31.15 -20.78 -10.01
CA GLU A 353 -30.04 -21.56 -10.57
C GLU A 353 -28.70 -20.83 -10.39
N ALA A 354 -27.62 -21.59 -10.33
CA ALA A 354 -26.26 -21.08 -10.23
C ALA A 354 -25.38 -21.69 -11.32
N ASN A 355 -24.43 -20.92 -11.87
CA ASN A 355 -23.46 -21.43 -12.83
C ASN A 355 -22.46 -22.37 -12.17
N ILE A 356 -21.86 -23.23 -13.00
CA ILE A 356 -20.94 -24.28 -12.56
C ILE A 356 -19.76 -23.72 -11.73
N THR A 357 -19.26 -22.53 -12.04
CA THR A 357 -18.15 -21.90 -11.32
C THR A 357 -18.54 -21.55 -9.90
N SER A 358 -19.72 -20.94 -9.70
CA SER A 358 -20.30 -20.64 -8.39
C SER A 358 -20.58 -21.90 -7.56
N VAL A 359 -21.09 -22.97 -8.23
CA VAL A 359 -21.31 -24.24 -7.56
C VAL A 359 -20.01 -24.93 -7.16
N ARG A 360 -18.97 -24.90 -7.99
CA ARG A 360 -17.63 -25.40 -7.59
C ARG A 360 -17.07 -24.64 -6.40
N ASN A 361 -17.24 -23.32 -6.39
CA ASN A 361 -16.84 -22.48 -5.25
C ASN A 361 -17.64 -22.88 -3.99
N LEU A 362 -18.95 -23.07 -4.07
CA LEU A 362 -19.81 -23.53 -2.99
C LEU A 362 -19.29 -24.87 -2.41
N TYR A 363 -19.05 -25.89 -3.25
CA TYR A 363 -18.54 -27.20 -2.84
C TYR A 363 -17.13 -27.14 -2.21
N SER A 364 -16.34 -26.12 -2.53
CA SER A 364 -15.01 -25.94 -1.93
C SER A 364 -15.07 -25.67 -0.43
N TYR A 365 -16.20 -25.12 0.06
CA TYR A 365 -16.48 -24.85 1.47
C TYR A 365 -17.29 -25.93 2.19
N MET A 366 -17.78 -26.95 1.48
CA MET A 366 -18.52 -28.07 2.07
C MET A 366 -17.59 -29.19 2.53
N SER A 367 -17.99 -29.93 3.54
CA SER A 367 -17.31 -31.14 4.04
C SER A 367 -17.67 -32.39 3.21
N VAL A 368 -16.68 -33.23 2.95
CA VAL A 368 -16.91 -34.54 2.29
C VAL A 368 -17.65 -35.48 3.25
N GLY A 369 -18.66 -36.14 2.77
CA GLY A 369 -19.47 -37.12 3.56
C GLY A 369 -20.68 -36.47 4.23
N GLU A 370 -20.62 -35.19 4.54
CA GLU A 370 -21.76 -34.42 5.10
C GLU A 370 -22.42 -33.55 4.01
N GLY A 371 -21.66 -32.67 3.39
CA GLY A 371 -22.18 -31.76 2.36
C GLY A 371 -22.36 -32.43 0.99
N PHE A 372 -21.44 -33.34 0.62
CA PHE A 372 -21.52 -34.07 -0.63
C PHE A 372 -20.82 -35.48 -0.52
N LYS A 373 -21.22 -36.39 -1.39
CA LYS A 373 -20.69 -37.78 -1.44
C LYS A 373 -19.20 -37.82 -1.79
N LYS A 374 -18.47 -38.78 -1.21
CA LYS A 374 -17.05 -39.02 -1.55
C LYS A 374 -16.88 -39.23 -3.07
N GLY A 375 -15.91 -38.56 -3.66
CA GLY A 375 -15.67 -38.55 -5.12
C GLY A 375 -16.43 -37.50 -5.93
N CYS A 376 -17.32 -36.71 -5.28
CA CYS A 376 -18.11 -35.66 -5.91
C CYS A 376 -17.59 -34.23 -5.59
N GLY A 377 -16.33 -34.09 -5.21
CA GLY A 377 -15.72 -32.78 -4.94
C GLY A 377 -15.62 -31.86 -6.16
N PRO A 378 -15.30 -30.55 -5.97
CA PRO A 378 -15.38 -29.52 -7.02
C PRO A 378 -14.47 -29.76 -8.23
N THR A 379 -13.44 -30.60 -8.11
CA THR A 379 -12.54 -30.97 -9.21
C THR A 379 -12.81 -32.37 -9.78
N SER A 380 -13.84 -33.07 -9.29
CA SER A 380 -14.18 -34.47 -9.65
C SER A 380 -14.69 -34.58 -11.08
N LYS A 381 -14.74 -35.85 -11.55
CA LYS A 381 -15.36 -36.17 -12.84
C LYS A 381 -16.86 -35.79 -12.90
N ALA A 382 -17.57 -35.84 -11.75
CA ALA A 382 -18.97 -35.43 -11.66
C ALA A 382 -19.19 -33.98 -12.12
N PHE A 383 -18.24 -33.07 -11.89
CA PHE A 383 -18.31 -31.69 -12.35
C PHE A 383 -17.79 -31.46 -13.78
N ARG A 384 -17.08 -32.44 -14.37
CA ARG A 384 -16.54 -32.28 -15.73
C ARG A 384 -17.58 -32.53 -16.81
N GLN A 385 -18.73 -33.10 -16.48
CA GLN A 385 -19.83 -33.33 -17.41
C GLN A 385 -20.63 -32.09 -17.78
N PHE A 386 -20.40 -30.98 -17.08
CA PHE A 386 -21.13 -29.74 -17.28
C PHE A 386 -20.29 -28.70 -18.01
N ASP A 387 -20.89 -27.96 -18.91
CA ASP A 387 -20.28 -26.82 -19.59
C ASP A 387 -20.11 -25.63 -18.62
N VAL A 388 -19.18 -24.72 -18.96
CA VAL A 388 -18.81 -23.57 -18.09
C VAL A 388 -20.01 -22.67 -17.81
N ASP A 389 -20.89 -22.49 -18.78
CA ASP A 389 -22.07 -21.60 -18.69
C ASP A 389 -23.33 -22.29 -18.23
N GLN A 390 -23.27 -23.61 -17.96
CA GLN A 390 -24.43 -24.37 -17.56
C GLN A 390 -24.94 -23.94 -16.19
N MET A 391 -26.25 -23.69 -16.12
CA MET A 391 -26.97 -23.35 -14.88
C MET A 391 -27.48 -24.64 -14.20
N LEU A 392 -27.29 -24.70 -12.88
CA LEU A 392 -27.59 -25.86 -12.05
C LEU A 392 -28.50 -25.44 -10.90
N ASN A 393 -29.49 -26.28 -10.56
CA ASN A 393 -30.36 -26.13 -9.39
C ASN A 393 -30.09 -27.24 -8.37
N LEU A 394 -30.72 -27.18 -7.19
CA LEU A 394 -30.53 -28.16 -6.12
C LEU A 394 -30.80 -29.59 -6.57
N HIS A 395 -31.85 -29.84 -7.34
CA HIS A 395 -32.20 -31.17 -7.83
C HIS A 395 -31.10 -31.79 -8.69
N ILE A 396 -30.54 -31.01 -9.62
CA ILE A 396 -29.41 -31.46 -10.44
C ILE A 396 -28.17 -31.75 -9.56
N LEU A 397 -27.93 -30.92 -8.52
CA LEU A 397 -26.82 -31.13 -7.60
C LEU A 397 -26.95 -32.41 -6.77
N GLU A 398 -28.16 -32.74 -6.33
CA GLU A 398 -28.46 -33.97 -5.61
C GLU A 398 -28.24 -35.22 -6.50
N GLU A 399 -28.81 -35.19 -7.71
CA GLU A 399 -28.78 -36.37 -8.61
C GLU A 399 -27.40 -36.56 -9.25
N LYS A 400 -26.76 -35.52 -9.74
CA LYS A 400 -25.58 -35.66 -10.62
C LYS A 400 -24.22 -35.36 -9.97
N VAL A 401 -24.20 -34.53 -8.90
CA VAL A 401 -22.95 -34.18 -8.21
C VAL A 401 -22.99 -34.51 -6.72
N GLY A 402 -23.93 -35.33 -6.30
CA GLY A 402 -23.93 -35.99 -5.00
C GLY A 402 -24.10 -35.03 -3.81
N LEU A 403 -24.85 -33.98 -3.96
CA LEU A 403 -25.21 -33.10 -2.84
C LEU A 403 -26.01 -33.93 -1.81
N GLN A 404 -25.72 -33.75 -0.52
CA GLN A 404 -26.37 -34.47 0.59
C GLN A 404 -27.20 -33.59 1.52
N MET A 405 -27.14 -32.27 1.30
CA MET A 405 -27.84 -31.28 2.08
C MET A 405 -28.96 -30.64 1.24
N GLY A 406 -30.19 -30.61 1.79
CA GLY A 406 -31.33 -30.02 1.15
C GLY A 406 -31.54 -28.55 1.56
N LYS A 407 -32.62 -27.93 1.02
CA LYS A 407 -32.95 -26.52 1.26
C LYS A 407 -33.33 -26.18 2.71
N GLU A 408 -33.60 -27.18 3.57
CA GLU A 408 -33.90 -27.05 5.00
C GLU A 408 -32.67 -26.64 5.82
N PHE A 409 -31.46 -26.90 5.30
CA PHE A 409 -30.21 -26.55 5.99
C PHE A 409 -29.77 -25.13 5.67
N ARG A 410 -29.39 -24.40 6.70
CA ARG A 410 -28.84 -23.04 6.56
C ARG A 410 -27.40 -23.09 6.10
N TRP A 411 -26.91 -22.03 5.45
CA TRP A 411 -25.57 -21.98 4.89
C TRP A 411 -24.46 -22.37 5.90
N HIS A 412 -24.57 -21.97 7.17
CA HIS A 412 -23.56 -22.28 8.18
C HIS A 412 -23.52 -23.77 8.58
N GLN A 413 -24.58 -24.51 8.35
CA GLN A 413 -24.64 -25.96 8.52
C GLN A 413 -24.02 -26.67 7.31
N VAL A 414 -24.21 -26.13 6.11
CA VAL A 414 -23.78 -26.71 4.84
C VAL A 414 -22.31 -26.45 4.55
N LEU A 415 -21.83 -25.24 4.83
CA LEU A 415 -20.44 -24.82 4.58
C LEU A 415 -19.51 -25.18 5.76
N GLY A 416 -19.45 -26.47 6.09
CA GLY A 416 -18.76 -26.99 7.28
C GLY A 416 -17.27 -26.70 7.36
N LYS A 417 -16.61 -26.29 6.27
CA LYS A 417 -15.21 -25.86 6.29
C LYS A 417 -15.03 -24.40 6.76
N ILE A 418 -16.10 -23.66 6.96
CA ILE A 418 -16.05 -22.33 7.58
C ILE A 418 -15.99 -22.53 9.09
N GLY A 419 -14.90 -22.14 9.73
CA GLY A 419 -14.75 -22.30 11.19
C GLY A 419 -15.80 -21.51 11.98
N LEU A 420 -16.20 -22.01 13.14
CA LEU A 420 -17.29 -21.47 13.97
C LEU A 420 -17.16 -19.96 14.26
N GLN A 421 -15.96 -19.49 14.59
CA GLN A 421 -15.74 -18.06 14.83
C GLN A 421 -16.06 -17.20 13.60
N MET A 422 -15.70 -17.66 12.40
CA MET A 422 -16.02 -16.98 11.15
C MET A 422 -17.52 -17.07 10.84
N GLN A 423 -18.18 -18.20 11.12
CA GLN A 423 -19.63 -18.32 10.97
C GLN A 423 -20.38 -17.32 11.88
N HIS A 424 -19.98 -17.21 13.14
CA HIS A 424 -20.57 -16.23 14.08
C HIS A 424 -20.34 -14.79 13.61
N TYR A 425 -19.12 -14.49 13.16
CA TYR A 425 -18.83 -13.17 12.61
C TYR A 425 -19.70 -12.83 11.40
N VAL A 426 -19.81 -13.75 10.42
CA VAL A 426 -20.62 -13.53 9.22
C VAL A 426 -22.10 -13.37 9.59
N LEU A 427 -22.63 -14.18 10.52
CA LEU A 427 -24.02 -14.05 10.98
C LEU A 427 -24.30 -12.68 11.61
N ASN A 428 -23.37 -12.18 12.44
CA ASN A 428 -23.52 -10.86 13.05
C ASN A 428 -23.40 -9.75 12.00
N ALA A 429 -22.46 -9.85 11.08
CA ALA A 429 -22.26 -8.88 10.01
C ALA A 429 -23.46 -8.78 9.07
N LEU A 430 -24.05 -9.91 8.70
CA LEU A 430 -25.27 -9.94 7.86
C LEU A 430 -26.48 -9.32 8.56
N LYS A 431 -26.61 -9.45 9.90
CA LYS A 431 -27.69 -8.79 10.67
C LYS A 431 -27.54 -7.27 10.66
N ARG A 432 -26.33 -6.73 10.59
CA ARG A 432 -26.09 -5.27 10.50
C ARG A 432 -26.44 -4.69 9.13
N GLY A 433 -26.44 -5.50 8.07
CA GLY A 433 -26.81 -5.09 6.72
C GLY A 433 -25.70 -4.34 5.96
N ASP A 434 -24.47 -4.36 6.44
CA ASP A 434 -23.31 -3.73 5.77
C ASP A 434 -22.96 -4.44 4.45
N ASN A 435 -22.44 -3.70 3.49
CA ASN A 435 -22.05 -4.25 2.19
C ASN A 435 -20.71 -4.98 2.27
N VAL A 436 -20.77 -6.32 2.18
CA VAL A 436 -19.56 -7.17 2.20
C VAL A 436 -18.59 -6.88 1.04
N LYS A 437 -19.12 -6.52 -0.12
CA LYS A 437 -18.30 -6.27 -1.33
C LYS A 437 -17.61 -4.90 -1.30
N LYS A 438 -18.19 -3.92 -0.58
CA LYS A 438 -17.65 -2.56 -0.43
C LYS A 438 -17.76 -2.15 1.05
N PRO A 439 -16.83 -2.66 1.88
CA PRO A 439 -16.77 -2.25 3.30
C PRO A 439 -16.54 -0.74 3.41
N ARG A 440 -17.28 -0.09 4.31
CA ARG A 440 -17.12 1.34 4.56
C ARG A 440 -16.09 1.65 5.66
N ILE A 441 -15.58 0.62 6.35
CA ILE A 441 -14.50 0.72 7.33
C ILE A 441 -13.24 0.13 6.70
N LYS A 442 -12.14 0.88 6.71
CA LYS A 442 -10.83 0.43 6.27
C LYS A 442 -9.84 0.43 7.44
N LEU A 443 -9.09 -0.65 7.63
CA LEU A 443 -7.92 -0.69 8.52
C LEU A 443 -6.67 -0.51 7.68
N SER A 444 -5.81 0.43 8.06
CA SER A 444 -4.58 0.73 7.34
C SER A 444 -3.49 1.21 8.28
N THR A 445 -2.23 0.94 7.95
CA THR A 445 -1.15 1.67 8.61
C THR A 445 -1.13 3.12 8.11
N ILE A 446 -0.55 4.01 8.93
CA ILE A 446 -0.37 5.42 8.52
C ILE A 446 0.45 5.49 7.22
N HIS A 447 1.47 4.63 7.07
CA HIS A 447 2.32 4.56 5.88
C HIS A 447 1.53 4.18 4.64
N SER A 448 0.75 3.10 4.70
CA SER A 448 -0.07 2.64 3.57
C SER A 448 -1.21 3.59 3.21
N MET A 449 -1.63 4.46 4.15
CA MET A 449 -2.64 5.50 3.89
C MET A 449 -2.03 6.79 3.33
N LYS A 450 -0.71 6.88 3.16
CA LYS A 450 -0.08 8.03 2.51
C LYS A 450 -0.67 8.24 1.11
N GLY A 451 -0.94 9.50 0.74
CA GLY A 451 -1.67 9.84 -0.49
C GLY A 451 -3.20 9.66 -0.39
N GLY A 452 -3.71 8.82 0.51
CA GLY A 452 -5.15 8.63 0.73
C GLY A 452 -5.78 9.69 1.61
N GLU A 453 -7.12 9.62 1.73
CA GLU A 453 -7.93 10.49 2.58
C GLU A 453 -9.26 9.80 2.91
N CYS A 454 -9.91 10.19 4.00
CA CYS A 454 -11.20 9.66 4.41
C CYS A 454 -12.02 10.74 5.13
N GLU A 455 -13.37 10.65 5.08
CA GLU A 455 -14.22 11.57 5.81
C GLU A 455 -13.97 11.48 7.32
N ASN A 456 -13.98 10.26 7.86
CA ASN A 456 -13.75 10.00 9.28
C ASN A 456 -12.48 9.17 9.46
N VAL A 457 -11.57 9.64 10.30
CA VAL A 457 -10.32 8.96 10.63
C VAL A 457 -10.31 8.64 12.10
N LEU A 458 -10.10 7.38 12.47
CA LEU A 458 -9.76 6.97 13.83
C LEU A 458 -8.26 6.73 13.89
N LEU A 459 -7.53 7.56 14.62
CA LEU A 459 -6.09 7.48 14.78
C LEU A 459 -5.73 6.84 16.12
N ILE A 460 -4.90 5.80 16.07
CA ILE A 460 -4.40 5.07 17.23
C ILE A 460 -2.99 5.56 17.54
N PRO A 461 -2.76 6.15 18.72
CA PRO A 461 -1.46 6.73 19.06
C PRO A 461 -0.42 5.73 19.52
N ASP A 462 -0.79 4.47 19.82
CA ASP A 462 0.14 3.42 20.23
C ASP A 462 1.23 3.18 19.18
N ILE A 463 2.47 2.98 19.65
CA ILE A 463 3.62 2.69 18.80
C ILE A 463 4.31 1.38 19.22
N SER A 464 5.01 0.75 18.28
CA SER A 464 5.78 -0.46 18.57
C SER A 464 7.06 -0.13 19.34
N TYR A 465 7.70 -1.16 19.92
CA TYR A 465 9.00 -0.99 20.58
C TYR A 465 10.07 -0.43 19.63
N ALA A 466 10.11 -0.91 18.39
CA ALA A 466 11.05 -0.40 17.38
C ALA A 466 10.80 1.09 17.07
N ALA A 467 9.53 1.47 16.83
CA ALA A 467 9.16 2.87 16.60
C ALA A 467 9.45 3.75 17.83
N SER A 468 9.26 3.24 19.05
CA SER A 468 9.62 3.97 20.28
C SER A 468 11.13 4.21 20.41
N LYS A 469 11.96 3.25 20.02
CA LYS A 469 13.42 3.46 19.96
C LYS A 469 13.81 4.50 18.91
N GLU A 470 13.21 4.44 17.74
CA GLU A 470 13.46 5.43 16.69
C GLU A 470 12.98 6.81 17.10
N TYR A 471 11.83 6.92 17.74
CA TYR A 471 11.32 8.16 18.29
C TYR A 471 12.25 8.80 19.32
N GLN A 472 12.94 7.99 20.13
CA GLN A 472 13.97 8.48 21.05
C GLN A 472 15.24 8.96 20.33
N ARG A 473 15.60 8.33 19.22
CA ARG A 473 16.80 8.67 18.42
C ARG A 473 16.57 9.89 17.51
N ASP A 474 15.45 9.90 16.81
CA ASP A 474 15.02 10.96 15.88
C ASP A 474 13.51 11.21 16.02
N PRO A 475 13.11 12.10 16.94
CA PRO A 475 11.71 12.43 17.14
C PRO A 475 11.00 12.92 15.89
N SER A 476 11.72 13.60 14.99
CA SER A 476 11.16 14.19 13.77
C SER A 476 10.54 13.14 12.85
N THR A 477 11.06 11.91 12.85
CA THR A 477 10.50 10.79 12.05
C THR A 477 9.07 10.46 12.50
N GLU A 478 8.83 10.27 13.80
CA GLU A 478 7.48 9.96 14.31
C GLU A 478 6.56 11.19 14.23
N HIS A 479 7.06 12.41 14.40
CA HIS A 479 6.28 13.63 14.18
C HIS A 479 5.71 13.67 12.76
N ARG A 480 6.52 13.36 11.74
CA ARG A 480 6.05 13.26 10.36
C ARG A 480 5.00 12.16 10.16
N VAL A 481 5.20 10.99 10.76
CA VAL A 481 4.24 9.88 10.66
C VAL A 481 2.88 10.30 11.23
N PHE A 482 2.83 10.87 12.42
CA PHE A 482 1.57 11.28 13.03
C PHE A 482 0.97 12.53 12.37
N TYR A 483 1.79 13.43 11.84
CA TYR A 483 1.33 14.53 10.97
C TYR A 483 0.61 13.99 9.73
N VAL A 484 1.18 12.98 9.07
CA VAL A 484 0.50 12.30 7.96
C VAL A 484 -0.81 11.69 8.43
N GLY A 485 -0.82 10.95 9.55
CA GLY A 485 -2.02 10.30 10.08
C GLY A 485 -3.17 11.29 10.34
N VAL A 486 -2.88 12.37 11.05
CA VAL A 486 -3.85 13.44 11.36
C VAL A 486 -4.42 14.07 10.09
N THR A 487 -3.56 14.38 9.13
CA THR A 487 -3.95 15.08 7.90
C THR A 487 -4.67 14.20 6.86
N ARG A 488 -5.00 12.92 7.21
CA ARG A 488 -5.87 12.08 6.35
C ARG A 488 -7.35 12.41 6.50
N ALA A 489 -7.75 13.10 7.59
CA ALA A 489 -9.13 13.42 7.87
C ALA A 489 -9.64 14.58 6.99
N LYS A 490 -10.76 14.33 6.29
CA LYS A 490 -11.48 15.36 5.52
C LYS A 490 -12.55 16.09 6.35
N LYS A 491 -13.11 15.42 7.35
CA LYS A 491 -14.18 16.01 8.20
C LYS A 491 -13.84 15.84 9.68
N ASN A 492 -13.76 14.58 10.13
CA ASN A 492 -13.66 14.28 11.55
C ASN A 492 -12.42 13.44 11.84
N LEU A 493 -11.65 13.87 12.81
CA LEU A 493 -10.55 13.11 13.38
C LEU A 493 -10.96 12.63 14.77
N HIS A 494 -10.95 11.34 14.94
CA HIS A 494 -11.15 10.66 16.21
C HIS A 494 -9.81 10.08 16.67
N ILE A 495 -9.47 10.24 17.95
CA ILE A 495 -8.19 9.81 18.50
C ILE A 495 -8.48 8.86 19.66
N MET A 496 -7.94 7.65 19.57
CA MET A 496 -8.01 6.72 20.70
C MET A 496 -7.08 7.16 21.83
N GLN A 497 -7.51 6.99 23.08
CA GLN A 497 -6.59 7.05 24.19
C GLN A 497 -5.57 5.90 24.10
N PRO A 498 -4.30 6.14 24.47
CA PRO A 498 -3.27 5.11 24.43
C PRO A 498 -3.67 3.86 25.22
N GLN A 499 -3.46 2.70 24.64
CA GLN A 499 -3.73 1.40 25.27
C GLN A 499 -2.46 0.73 25.78
N THR A 500 -1.29 1.32 25.51
CA THR A 500 0.02 0.85 25.96
C THR A 500 0.85 2.01 26.52
N GLU A 501 1.92 1.68 27.23
CA GLU A 501 2.87 2.69 27.76
C GLU A 501 3.70 3.37 26.65
N ARG A 502 3.73 2.78 25.45
CA ARG A 502 4.45 3.32 24.30
C ARG A 502 3.45 3.93 23.31
N TYR A 503 3.40 5.22 23.29
CA TYR A 503 2.51 5.98 22.41
C TYR A 503 3.12 7.30 21.98
N TYR A 504 2.58 7.85 20.92
CA TYR A 504 2.87 9.21 20.46
C TYR A 504 1.91 10.19 21.15
N GLN A 505 2.43 11.27 21.67
CA GLN A 505 1.62 12.32 22.31
C GLN A 505 1.11 13.30 21.24
N LEU A 506 -0.18 13.20 20.95
CA LEU A 506 -0.93 14.10 20.07
C LEU A 506 -1.29 15.39 20.80
#